data_ebf4064b22fdda4e62da72f2217b5870
#
_entry.id   ebf4064b22fdda4e62da72f2217b5870
#
_cell.length_a   1.000
_cell.length_b   1.000
_cell.length_c   1.000
_cell.angle_alpha   90.00
_cell.angle_beta   90.00
_cell.angle_gamma   90.00
#
_symmetry.space_group_name_H-M   'P 1'
#
loop_
_entity.id
_entity.type
_entity.pdbx_description
1 polymer ?
#
loop_
_entity_poly.entity_id
_entity_poly.type
_entity_poly.pdbx_seq_one_letter_code
_entity_poly.pdbx_strand_id
1 'polypeptide(L)'
;MNPKPSGQDGKRYRGVCEGCTTKRDAEEYEKNLRKRVQEAAAQKDVKQLIEHFREELTGSKDIFIAEAYEKSLEKPKKRMPSESLIRSKRSYWMDFTAYLNATYPDIQKLSEVRPFHAEAYIQYLRQNGRFNKTVSYSGSVITKERSYQLKSELSPKTINTYQQVLSEVFQLLARDAGIVENPFATIPMLKKESESREAFSEDELTIIRDNLDDFTRPLFTIAIATALREGDICTLKWSEIDFKRDLVVKRMRKTGNMVEIPIMPPLRFYLLQLQTDSAESEYVLPQHADMYLNNSSGVSYRIKQFLENKCHIATTKKLEGRSRAVSVKDLHSCRHTFCYYAGLYGIPLSIVQSIVGHMTPEMTKHYSAHASLSAKREQMRQLPEFMMLSGMESRDFEAAEREELQALISTLPIEKVRQLLQELR
;
A
#
# COMPACT_ATOMS: atom_id res chain seq x y z
N MET A 1 -54.63 -34.50 33.53
CA MET A 1 -53.99 -33.49 32.65
C MET A 1 -52.61 -33.24 33.25
N ASN A 2 -51.55 -33.71 32.60
CA ASN A 2 -50.19 -33.44 33.06
C ASN A 2 -49.85 -31.97 32.74
N PRO A 3 -49.32 -31.21 33.70
CA PRO A 3 -48.94 -29.83 33.47
C PRO A 3 -47.83 -29.80 32.41
N LYS A 4 -48.06 -29.07 31.37
CA LYS A 4 -47.03 -28.89 30.30
C LYS A 4 -45.84 -28.11 30.86
N PRO A 5 -44.60 -28.62 30.76
CA PRO A 5 -43.44 -27.90 31.24
C PRO A 5 -43.30 -26.60 30.46
N SER A 6 -43.40 -25.46 31.16
CA SER A 6 -43.03 -24.16 30.62
C SER A 6 -41.67 -23.78 31.21
N GLY A 7 -40.74 -23.33 30.36
CA GLY A 7 -39.54 -22.64 30.82
C GLY A 7 -39.89 -21.34 31.51
N GLN A 8 -38.99 -20.73 32.28
CA GLN A 8 -39.18 -19.41 32.90
C GLN A 8 -39.47 -18.29 31.91
N ASP A 9 -39.12 -18.48 30.61
CA ASP A 9 -39.41 -17.56 29.52
C ASP A 9 -40.81 -17.75 28.88
N GLY A 10 -41.67 -18.63 29.46
CA GLY A 10 -43.02 -18.92 28.94
C GLY A 10 -43.03 -19.73 27.62
N LYS A 11 -41.89 -20.13 27.10
CA LYS A 11 -41.77 -20.90 25.85
C LYS A 11 -41.92 -22.40 26.12
N ARG A 12 -42.50 -23.13 25.18
CA ARG A 12 -42.62 -24.57 25.21
C ARG A 12 -41.44 -25.21 24.51
N TYR A 13 -40.69 -26.01 25.25
CA TYR A 13 -39.59 -26.82 24.69
C TYR A 13 -40.13 -28.20 24.40
N ARG A 14 -39.80 -28.73 23.23
CA ARG A 14 -40.19 -30.06 22.78
C ARG A 14 -38.92 -30.81 22.33
N GLY A 15 -38.75 -32.06 22.80
CA GLY A 15 -37.70 -32.97 22.36
C GLY A 15 -38.30 -34.31 22.04
N VAL A 16 -37.70 -35.03 21.11
CA VAL A 16 -38.02 -36.41 20.79
C VAL A 16 -37.04 -37.29 21.56
N CYS A 17 -37.54 -38.22 22.34
CA CYS A 17 -36.73 -39.17 23.08
C CYS A 17 -36.37 -40.33 22.15
N GLU A 18 -35.27 -40.19 21.42
CA GLU A 18 -34.76 -41.29 20.60
C GLU A 18 -34.10 -42.36 21.48
N GLY A 19 -34.58 -43.63 21.37
CA GLY A 19 -34.04 -44.73 22.16
C GLY A 19 -34.69 -44.95 23.53
N CYS A 20 -35.73 -44.17 23.94
CA CYS A 20 -36.48 -44.43 25.14
C CYS A 20 -37.43 -45.63 24.96
N THR A 21 -37.14 -46.75 25.64
CA THR A 21 -37.94 -47.98 25.57
C THR A 21 -38.85 -48.15 26.78
N THR A 22 -38.55 -47.45 27.87
CA THR A 22 -39.29 -47.56 29.13
C THR A 22 -39.80 -46.18 29.61
N LYS A 23 -40.82 -46.20 30.46
CA LYS A 23 -41.34 -44.96 31.10
C LYS A 23 -40.24 -44.25 31.91
N ARG A 24 -39.34 -45.01 32.50
CA ARG A 24 -38.20 -44.48 33.28
C ARG A 24 -37.21 -43.72 32.41
N ASP A 25 -36.92 -44.23 31.21
CA ASP A 25 -36.04 -43.57 30.25
C ASP A 25 -36.63 -42.22 29.78
N ALA A 26 -37.95 -42.17 29.58
CA ALA A 26 -38.65 -40.95 29.20
C ALA A 26 -38.65 -39.89 30.32
N GLU A 27 -38.81 -40.33 31.59
CA GLU A 27 -38.73 -39.43 32.75
C GLU A 27 -37.31 -38.89 32.98
N GLU A 28 -36.28 -39.70 32.74
CA GLU A 28 -34.88 -39.27 32.84
C GLU A 28 -34.53 -38.33 31.70
N TYR A 29 -34.98 -38.58 30.48
CA TYR A 29 -34.82 -37.65 29.35
C TYR A 29 -35.49 -36.31 29.63
N GLU A 30 -36.72 -36.30 30.14
CA GLU A 30 -37.42 -35.07 30.48
C GLU A 30 -36.67 -34.29 31.56
N LYS A 31 -36.15 -34.94 32.58
CA LYS A 31 -35.35 -34.32 33.65
C LYS A 31 -34.08 -33.67 33.09
N ASN A 32 -33.39 -34.37 32.21
CA ASN A 32 -32.18 -33.86 31.56
C ASN A 32 -32.48 -32.68 30.61
N LEU A 33 -33.60 -32.74 29.87
CA LEU A 33 -34.02 -31.65 29.04
C LEU A 33 -34.38 -30.41 29.88
N ARG A 34 -35.09 -30.56 30.96
CA ARG A 34 -35.42 -29.47 31.92
C ARG A 34 -34.16 -28.82 32.47
N LYS A 35 -33.16 -29.63 32.86
CA LYS A 35 -31.89 -29.16 33.39
C LYS A 35 -31.13 -28.35 32.35
N ARG A 36 -31.02 -28.81 31.08
CA ARG A 36 -30.41 -28.10 29.98
C ARG A 36 -31.09 -26.76 29.67
N VAL A 37 -32.43 -26.73 29.73
CA VAL A 37 -33.19 -25.48 29.49
C VAL A 37 -32.96 -24.49 30.62
N GLN A 38 -32.90 -24.94 31.89
CA GLN A 38 -32.57 -24.09 33.04
C GLN A 38 -31.15 -23.54 32.98
N GLU A 39 -30.18 -24.39 32.63
CA GLU A 39 -28.78 -23.98 32.46
C GLU A 39 -28.64 -22.97 31.32
N ALA A 40 -29.33 -23.17 30.20
CA ALA A 40 -29.35 -22.23 29.08
C ALA A 40 -30.02 -20.88 29.43
N ALA A 41 -31.11 -20.91 30.22
CA ALA A 41 -31.76 -19.72 30.74
C ALA A 41 -30.84 -18.95 31.69
N ALA A 42 -30.22 -19.65 32.64
CA ALA A 42 -29.26 -19.05 33.58
C ALA A 42 -28.05 -18.43 32.87
N GLN A 43 -27.52 -19.09 31.84
CA GLN A 43 -26.44 -18.50 31.01
C GLN A 43 -26.89 -17.24 30.26
N LYS A 44 -28.13 -17.22 29.80
CA LYS A 44 -28.70 -16.02 29.12
C LYS A 44 -28.86 -14.87 30.10
N ASP A 45 -29.37 -15.15 31.32
CA ASP A 45 -29.52 -14.12 32.35
C ASP A 45 -28.18 -13.56 32.81
N VAL A 46 -27.15 -14.42 32.94
CA VAL A 46 -25.79 -13.98 33.25
C VAL A 46 -25.20 -13.12 32.10
N LYS A 47 -25.42 -13.52 30.86
CA LYS A 47 -24.98 -12.69 29.71
C LYS A 47 -25.65 -11.30 29.72
N GLN A 48 -26.95 -11.23 29.97
CA GLN A 48 -27.67 -9.96 30.05
C GLN A 48 -27.19 -9.10 31.24
N LEU A 49 -26.90 -9.71 32.37
CA LEU A 49 -26.33 -9.01 33.53
C LEU A 49 -24.93 -8.46 33.23
N ILE A 50 -24.06 -9.22 32.56
CA ILE A 50 -22.74 -8.78 32.14
C ILE A 50 -22.85 -7.63 31.13
N GLU A 51 -23.82 -7.68 30.19
CA GLU A 51 -24.08 -6.61 29.23
C GLU A 51 -24.52 -5.33 29.95
N HIS A 52 -25.43 -5.44 30.93
CA HIS A 52 -25.89 -4.31 31.72
C HIS A 52 -24.76 -3.65 32.52
N PHE A 53 -23.96 -4.44 33.24
CA PHE A 53 -22.78 -3.93 33.94
C PHE A 53 -21.76 -3.29 33.00
N ARG A 54 -21.59 -3.83 31.79
CA ARG A 54 -20.73 -3.23 30.77
C ARG A 54 -21.27 -1.88 30.33
N GLU A 55 -22.56 -1.78 30.04
CA GLU A 55 -23.22 -0.52 29.66
C GLU A 55 -23.05 0.54 30.76
N GLU A 56 -23.22 0.16 32.03
CA GLU A 56 -22.99 1.07 33.16
C GLU A 56 -21.53 1.53 33.30
N LEU A 57 -20.56 0.62 33.12
CA LEU A 57 -19.15 0.92 33.30
C LEU A 57 -18.53 1.66 32.12
N THR A 58 -18.95 1.36 30.88
CA THR A 58 -18.35 1.91 29.65
C THR A 58 -19.19 2.98 29.00
N GLY A 59 -20.47 3.11 29.39
CA GLY A 59 -21.42 4.02 28.77
C GLY A 59 -21.79 3.65 27.31
N SER A 60 -21.45 2.45 26.87
CA SER A 60 -21.68 2.01 25.48
C SER A 60 -22.13 0.55 25.39
N LYS A 61 -22.97 0.28 24.38
CA LYS A 61 -23.37 -1.08 24.01
C LYS A 61 -22.25 -1.79 23.27
N ASP A 62 -22.17 -3.12 23.48
CA ASP A 62 -21.23 -3.96 22.74
C ASP A 62 -21.45 -3.86 21.21
N ILE A 63 -20.39 -3.99 20.46
CA ILE A 63 -20.36 -3.73 19.01
C ILE A 63 -20.48 -5.05 18.25
N PHE A 64 -21.41 -5.12 17.29
CA PHE A 64 -21.49 -6.26 16.38
C PHE A 64 -20.27 -6.31 15.45
N ILE A 65 -19.75 -7.50 15.23
CA ILE A 65 -18.58 -7.73 14.36
C ILE A 65 -18.82 -7.19 12.95
N ALA A 66 -20.05 -7.32 12.44
CA ALA A 66 -20.42 -6.83 11.11
C ALA A 66 -20.26 -5.30 10.97
N GLU A 67 -20.46 -4.52 12.03
CA GLU A 67 -20.39 -3.06 12.03
C GLU A 67 -19.03 -2.52 12.49
N ALA A 68 -18.21 -3.36 13.09
CA ALA A 68 -17.03 -2.93 13.82
C ALA A 68 -16.01 -2.20 12.93
N TYR A 69 -15.81 -2.64 11.70
CA TYR A 69 -14.88 -1.95 10.79
C TYR A 69 -15.33 -0.53 10.50
N GLU A 70 -16.62 -0.32 10.17
CA GLU A 70 -17.15 1.00 9.87
C GLU A 70 -17.07 1.93 11.10
N LYS A 71 -17.47 1.43 12.28
CA LYS A 71 -17.31 2.18 13.54
C LYS A 71 -15.87 2.53 13.86
N SER A 72 -14.91 1.67 13.47
CA SER A 72 -13.48 1.97 13.62
C SER A 72 -13.01 3.13 12.74
N LEU A 73 -13.69 3.39 11.62
CA LEU A 73 -13.36 4.52 10.74
C LEU A 73 -13.77 5.86 11.34
N GLU A 74 -14.80 5.89 12.18
CA GLU A 74 -15.29 7.08 12.87
C GLU A 74 -14.36 7.54 14.00
N LYS A 75 -13.47 6.66 14.47
CA LYS A 75 -12.53 7.00 15.55
C LYS A 75 -11.47 8.00 15.08
N PRO A 76 -11.06 8.94 15.94
CA PRO A 76 -10.01 9.90 15.65
C PRO A 76 -8.72 9.20 15.19
N LYS A 77 -8.17 9.64 14.07
CA LYS A 77 -6.92 9.12 13.49
C LYS A 77 -5.94 10.24 13.24
N LYS A 78 -4.67 9.99 13.43
CA LYS A 78 -3.59 10.96 13.15
C LYS A 78 -3.64 11.47 11.70
N ARG A 79 -4.05 10.61 10.77
CA ARG A 79 -4.23 10.91 9.34
C ARG A 79 -5.37 10.06 8.79
N MET A 80 -6.25 10.68 8.02
CA MET A 80 -7.28 9.93 7.32
C MET A 80 -6.65 9.04 6.25
N PRO A 81 -6.97 7.74 6.23
CA PRO A 81 -6.47 6.83 5.21
C PRO A 81 -7.12 7.15 3.85
N SER A 82 -6.42 6.86 2.74
CA SER A 82 -6.98 6.97 1.41
C SER A 82 -8.12 5.95 1.21
N GLU A 83 -9.05 6.24 0.30
CA GLU A 83 -10.16 5.33 -0.03
C GLU A 83 -9.65 3.93 -0.45
N SER A 84 -8.57 3.87 -1.22
CA SER A 84 -7.95 2.61 -1.63
C SER A 84 -7.46 1.81 -0.43
N LEU A 85 -6.87 2.47 0.58
CA LEU A 85 -6.41 1.83 1.81
C LEU A 85 -7.60 1.36 2.66
N ILE A 86 -8.66 2.18 2.77
CA ILE A 86 -9.91 1.80 3.46
C ILE A 86 -10.49 0.55 2.82
N ARG A 87 -10.60 0.51 1.49
CA ARG A 87 -11.11 -0.65 0.73
C ARG A 87 -10.28 -1.90 0.99
N SER A 88 -8.95 -1.77 0.98
CA SER A 88 -8.03 -2.88 1.25
C SER A 88 -8.18 -3.40 2.68
N LYS A 89 -8.20 -2.52 3.69
CA LYS A 89 -8.38 -2.89 5.10
C LYS A 89 -9.75 -3.53 5.34
N ARG A 90 -10.82 -2.99 4.70
CA ARG A 90 -12.16 -3.57 4.76
C ARG A 90 -12.16 -5.02 4.26
N SER A 91 -11.45 -5.32 3.17
CA SER A 91 -11.39 -6.70 2.65
C SER A 91 -10.73 -7.68 3.64
N TYR A 92 -9.77 -7.24 4.43
CA TYR A 92 -9.16 -8.07 5.48
C TYR A 92 -10.14 -8.32 6.63
N TRP A 93 -10.89 -7.29 7.03
CA TRP A 93 -11.93 -7.44 8.04
C TRP A 93 -13.05 -8.39 7.59
N MET A 94 -13.53 -8.23 6.35
CA MET A 94 -14.56 -9.10 5.79
C MET A 94 -14.12 -10.56 5.70
N ASP A 95 -12.84 -10.83 5.39
CA ASP A 95 -12.30 -12.18 5.36
C ASP A 95 -12.32 -12.83 6.74
N PHE A 96 -11.92 -12.08 7.77
CA PHE A 96 -11.99 -12.52 9.17
C PHE A 96 -13.43 -12.76 9.64
N THR A 97 -14.35 -11.84 9.32
CA THR A 97 -15.76 -11.96 9.67
C THR A 97 -16.38 -13.21 9.02
N ALA A 98 -16.08 -13.45 7.75
CA ALA A 98 -16.55 -14.65 7.05
C ALA A 98 -16.02 -15.95 7.70
N TYR A 99 -14.74 -15.95 8.11
CA TYR A 99 -14.16 -17.07 8.85
C TYR A 99 -14.85 -17.31 10.17
N LEU A 100 -15.07 -16.25 10.97
CA LEU A 100 -15.76 -16.37 12.26
C LEU A 100 -17.17 -16.89 12.09
N ASN A 101 -17.95 -16.35 11.16
CA ASN A 101 -19.33 -16.77 10.92
C ASN A 101 -19.45 -18.25 10.51
N ALA A 102 -18.47 -18.75 9.76
CA ALA A 102 -18.45 -20.14 9.32
C ALA A 102 -17.96 -21.12 10.40
N THR A 103 -16.99 -20.70 11.22
CA THR A 103 -16.30 -21.59 12.18
C THR A 103 -16.89 -21.46 13.58
N TYR A 104 -17.35 -20.26 13.95
CA TYR A 104 -17.87 -19.92 15.28
C TYR A 104 -19.16 -19.08 15.16
N PRO A 105 -20.26 -19.65 14.67
CA PRO A 105 -21.51 -18.91 14.34
C PRO A 105 -22.15 -18.22 15.54
N ASP A 106 -21.84 -18.67 16.75
CA ASP A 106 -22.37 -18.08 18.00
C ASP A 106 -21.69 -16.76 18.37
N ILE A 107 -20.55 -16.42 17.74
CA ILE A 107 -19.80 -15.18 17.98
C ILE A 107 -20.35 -14.09 17.08
N GLN A 108 -21.04 -13.12 17.64
CA GLN A 108 -21.59 -12.00 16.91
C GLN A 108 -21.05 -10.64 17.35
N LYS A 109 -20.55 -10.55 18.57
CA LYS A 109 -20.07 -9.30 19.18
C LYS A 109 -18.56 -9.29 19.32
N LEU A 110 -17.99 -8.09 19.29
CA LEU A 110 -16.53 -7.89 19.36
C LEU A 110 -15.93 -8.44 20.65
N SER A 111 -16.61 -8.25 21.78
CA SER A 111 -16.16 -8.75 23.09
C SER A 111 -16.17 -10.27 23.25
N GLU A 112 -16.86 -10.96 22.35
CA GLU A 112 -16.94 -12.44 22.38
C GLU A 112 -15.71 -13.07 21.67
N VAL A 113 -14.96 -12.30 20.88
CA VAL A 113 -13.75 -12.76 20.23
C VAL A 113 -12.63 -12.90 21.26
N ARG A 114 -12.12 -14.11 21.44
CA ARG A 114 -11.05 -14.45 22.37
C ARG A 114 -9.72 -14.65 21.63
N PRO A 115 -8.56 -14.62 22.33
CA PRO A 115 -7.25 -14.85 21.72
C PRO A 115 -7.18 -16.11 20.87
N PHE A 116 -7.75 -17.24 21.33
CA PHE A 116 -7.72 -18.48 20.57
C PHE A 116 -8.46 -18.42 19.22
N HIS A 117 -9.51 -17.58 19.07
CA HIS A 117 -10.18 -17.36 17.79
C HIS A 117 -9.26 -16.60 16.81
N ALA A 118 -8.54 -15.62 17.32
CA ALA A 118 -7.55 -14.87 16.55
C ALA A 118 -6.37 -15.74 16.11
N GLU A 119 -5.85 -16.56 17.02
CA GLU A 119 -4.79 -17.54 16.75
C GLU A 119 -5.23 -18.56 15.70
N ALA A 120 -6.43 -19.15 15.85
CA ALA A 120 -6.99 -20.10 14.90
C ALA A 120 -7.13 -19.49 13.50
N TYR A 121 -7.58 -18.23 13.41
CA TYR A 121 -7.67 -17.54 12.12
C TYR A 121 -6.29 -17.27 11.49
N ILE A 122 -5.31 -16.79 12.26
CA ILE A 122 -3.96 -16.57 11.73
C ILE A 122 -3.33 -17.91 11.29
N GLN A 123 -3.57 -18.99 12.03
CA GLN A 123 -3.13 -20.32 11.62
C GLN A 123 -3.81 -20.78 10.34
N TYR A 124 -5.12 -20.53 10.21
CA TYR A 124 -5.85 -20.79 8.97
C TYR A 124 -5.26 -20.05 7.77
N LEU A 125 -4.96 -18.74 7.91
CA LEU A 125 -4.33 -17.94 6.86
C LEU A 125 -2.96 -18.51 6.44
N ARG A 126 -2.20 -19.04 7.38
CA ARG A 126 -0.89 -19.67 7.12
C ARG A 126 -1.01 -20.93 6.28
N GLN A 127 -2.01 -21.76 6.57
CA GLN A 127 -2.17 -23.08 5.95
C GLN A 127 -2.99 -23.03 4.64
N ASN A 128 -4.02 -22.20 4.60
CA ASN A 128 -5.06 -22.26 3.58
C ASN A 128 -5.14 -20.97 2.73
N GLY A 129 -4.41 -19.91 3.13
CA GLY A 129 -4.57 -18.58 2.52
C GLY A 129 -5.86 -17.90 2.96
N ARG A 130 -6.40 -17.00 2.13
CA ARG A 130 -7.64 -16.27 2.44
C ARG A 130 -8.82 -17.22 2.60
N PHE A 131 -9.68 -16.92 3.55
CA PHE A 131 -10.92 -17.66 3.76
C PHE A 131 -11.92 -17.36 2.63
N ASN A 132 -12.14 -16.08 2.35
CA ASN A 132 -13.02 -15.66 1.27
C ASN A 132 -12.27 -15.69 -0.07
N LYS A 133 -12.55 -16.69 -0.90
CA LYS A 133 -11.88 -16.93 -2.19
C LYS A 133 -12.55 -16.20 -3.36
N THR A 134 -13.67 -15.50 -3.11
CA THR A 134 -14.44 -14.80 -4.15
C THR A 134 -13.87 -13.40 -4.35
N VAL A 135 -13.27 -13.14 -5.49
CA VAL A 135 -12.85 -11.78 -5.89
C VAL A 135 -13.94 -11.22 -6.80
N SER A 136 -14.75 -10.30 -6.28
CA SER A 136 -15.70 -9.53 -7.10
C SER A 136 -14.92 -8.42 -7.81
N TYR A 137 -14.82 -8.47 -9.13
CA TYR A 137 -14.37 -7.35 -9.95
C TYR A 137 -15.59 -6.46 -10.26
N SER A 138 -15.67 -5.30 -9.64
CA SER A 138 -16.58 -4.24 -10.08
C SER A 138 -15.85 -3.36 -11.11
N GLY A 139 -16.09 -3.63 -12.39
CA GLY A 139 -15.57 -2.80 -13.47
C GLY A 139 -15.97 -3.43 -14.81
N SER A 140 -16.94 -2.82 -15.48
CA SER A 140 -17.38 -3.01 -16.88
C SER A 140 -17.28 -4.43 -17.46
N VAL A 141 -18.46 -5.07 -17.55
CA VAL A 141 -18.78 -6.12 -18.55
C VAL A 141 -17.89 -7.37 -18.53
N ILE A 142 -17.76 -8.06 -17.38
CA ILE A 142 -17.55 -9.51 -17.42
C ILE A 142 -18.34 -10.14 -16.27
N THR A 143 -19.57 -10.50 -16.55
CA THR A 143 -20.38 -11.45 -15.78
C THR A 143 -19.84 -12.86 -15.98
N LYS A 144 -18.69 -13.18 -15.40
CA LYS A 144 -18.23 -14.53 -15.15
C LYS A 144 -17.60 -14.56 -13.78
N GLU A 145 -18.31 -15.15 -12.82
CA GLU A 145 -17.73 -15.64 -11.58
C GLU A 145 -16.59 -16.60 -11.93
N ARG A 146 -15.40 -16.08 -12.03
CA ARG A 146 -14.20 -16.88 -12.02
C ARG A 146 -13.88 -17.18 -10.56
N SER A 147 -14.41 -18.29 -10.06
CA SER A 147 -13.91 -18.91 -8.84
C SER A 147 -12.49 -19.38 -9.09
N TYR A 148 -11.53 -18.51 -8.89
CA TYR A 148 -10.15 -18.95 -8.80
C TYR A 148 -10.00 -19.68 -7.47
N GLN A 149 -9.86 -20.98 -7.50
CA GLN A 149 -9.31 -21.74 -6.39
C GLN A 149 -7.85 -21.35 -6.23
N LEU A 150 -7.63 -20.19 -5.63
CA LEU A 150 -6.31 -19.75 -5.20
C LEU A 150 -5.93 -20.52 -3.94
N LYS A 151 -5.38 -21.72 -4.09
CA LYS A 151 -4.41 -22.25 -3.13
C LYS A 151 -3.17 -21.36 -3.20
N SER A 152 -3.26 -20.12 -2.78
CA SER A 152 -2.12 -19.24 -2.74
C SER A 152 -1.75 -19.04 -1.30
N GLU A 153 -0.67 -19.69 -0.89
CA GLU A 153 0.03 -19.36 0.32
C GLU A 153 0.21 -17.84 0.39
N LEU A 154 -0.20 -17.26 1.50
CA LEU A 154 0.00 -15.84 1.74
C LEU A 154 1.45 -15.62 2.19
N SER A 155 2.06 -14.54 1.70
CA SER A 155 3.39 -14.17 2.20
C SER A 155 3.33 -13.78 3.68
N PRO A 156 4.41 -14.01 4.46
CA PRO A 156 4.50 -13.55 5.85
C PRO A 156 4.13 -12.08 6.03
N LYS A 157 4.54 -11.23 5.08
CA LYS A 157 4.18 -9.81 5.07
C LYS A 157 2.67 -9.60 4.97
N THR A 158 1.98 -10.37 4.11
CA THR A 158 0.53 -10.27 3.95
C THR A 158 -0.20 -10.71 5.21
N ILE A 159 0.20 -11.84 5.82
CA ILE A 159 -0.39 -12.35 7.07
C ILE A 159 -0.20 -11.33 8.20
N ASN A 160 1.00 -10.76 8.34
CA ASN A 160 1.28 -9.70 9.31
C ASN A 160 0.41 -8.47 9.07
N THR A 161 0.12 -8.14 7.80
CA THR A 161 -0.79 -7.01 7.47
C THR A 161 -2.22 -7.31 7.91
N TYR A 162 -2.73 -8.54 7.70
CA TYR A 162 -4.02 -8.98 8.25
C TYR A 162 -4.05 -8.78 9.76
N GLN A 163 -3.08 -9.34 10.46
CA GLN A 163 -2.99 -9.24 11.92
C GLN A 163 -2.96 -7.80 12.41
N GLN A 164 -2.17 -6.92 11.77
CA GLN A 164 -2.08 -5.50 12.13
C GLN A 164 -3.41 -4.78 11.94
N VAL A 165 -4.10 -5.01 10.81
CA VAL A 165 -5.40 -4.37 10.52
C VAL A 165 -6.47 -4.83 11.49
N LEU A 166 -6.53 -6.14 11.79
CA LEU A 166 -7.49 -6.69 12.74
C LEU A 166 -7.21 -6.16 14.14
N SER A 167 -5.95 -6.21 14.58
CA SER A 167 -5.52 -5.66 15.87
C SER A 167 -5.87 -4.17 16.00
N GLU A 168 -5.69 -3.37 14.94
CA GLU A 168 -6.05 -1.94 14.93
C GLU A 168 -7.54 -1.73 15.20
N VAL A 169 -8.43 -2.52 14.58
CA VAL A 169 -9.88 -2.40 14.79
C VAL A 169 -10.25 -2.71 16.24
N PHE A 170 -9.73 -3.82 16.78
CA PHE A 170 -9.95 -4.19 18.18
C PHE A 170 -9.42 -3.14 19.15
N GLN A 171 -8.24 -2.57 18.88
CA GLN A 171 -7.64 -1.53 19.72
C GLN A 171 -8.46 -0.24 19.71
N LEU A 172 -8.92 0.21 18.53
CA LEU A 172 -9.71 1.43 18.40
C LEU A 172 -11.07 1.34 19.11
N LEU A 173 -11.66 0.14 19.13
CA LEU A 173 -12.99 -0.10 19.70
C LEU A 173 -12.96 -0.76 21.09
N ALA A 174 -11.77 -0.99 21.64
CA ALA A 174 -11.61 -1.71 22.90
C ALA A 174 -12.46 -1.12 24.04
N ARG A 175 -12.41 0.21 24.20
CA ARG A 175 -13.19 0.91 25.23
C ARG A 175 -14.68 0.79 25.01
N ASP A 176 -15.14 0.99 23.77
CA ASP A 176 -16.57 1.00 23.44
C ASP A 176 -17.18 -0.40 23.55
N ALA A 177 -16.42 -1.44 23.20
CA ALA A 177 -16.88 -2.82 23.29
C ALA A 177 -16.55 -3.49 24.65
N GLY A 178 -15.93 -2.75 25.59
CA GLY A 178 -15.52 -3.30 26.88
C GLY A 178 -14.48 -4.43 26.77
N ILE A 179 -13.57 -4.34 25.80
CA ILE A 179 -12.52 -5.32 25.56
C ILE A 179 -11.33 -4.98 26.45
N VAL A 180 -10.97 -5.89 27.35
CA VAL A 180 -9.82 -5.72 28.26
C VAL A 180 -8.51 -6.02 27.57
N GLU A 181 -8.49 -7.07 26.73
CA GLU A 181 -7.31 -7.52 26.02
C GLU A 181 -7.59 -7.69 24.52
N ASN A 182 -6.74 -7.09 23.69
CA ASN A 182 -6.85 -7.23 22.25
C ASN A 182 -6.51 -8.67 21.82
N PRO A 183 -7.43 -9.41 21.17
CA PRO A 183 -7.22 -10.83 20.83
C PRO A 183 -6.00 -11.11 19.96
N PHE A 184 -5.52 -10.09 19.23
CA PHE A 184 -4.38 -10.21 18.32
C PHE A 184 -3.06 -9.73 18.94
N ALA A 185 -3.06 -9.19 20.17
CA ALA A 185 -1.86 -8.54 20.75
C ALA A 185 -0.73 -9.52 21.03
N THR A 186 -1.05 -10.73 21.47
CA THR A 186 -0.08 -11.75 21.89
C THR A 186 0.47 -12.60 20.76
N ILE A 187 -0.13 -12.50 19.56
CA ILE A 187 0.28 -13.30 18.40
C ILE A 187 1.60 -12.74 17.83
N PRO A 188 2.69 -13.51 17.78
CA PRO A 188 3.95 -13.01 17.26
C PRO A 188 3.87 -12.78 15.75
N MET A 189 4.43 -11.64 15.30
CA MET A 189 4.59 -11.36 13.88
C MET A 189 5.55 -12.33 13.22
N LEU A 190 5.20 -12.78 12.02
CA LEU A 190 6.07 -13.64 11.23
C LEU A 190 7.33 -12.88 10.79
N LYS A 191 8.47 -13.58 10.78
CA LYS A 191 9.71 -13.02 10.23
C LYS A 191 9.49 -12.64 8.77
N LYS A 192 9.80 -11.40 8.43
CA LYS A 192 9.70 -10.91 7.05
C LYS A 192 10.97 -11.31 6.31
N GLU A 193 10.82 -12.16 5.34
CA GLU A 193 11.82 -12.31 4.29
C GLU A 193 11.44 -11.28 3.22
N SER A 194 12.05 -10.10 3.26
CA SER A 194 11.79 -9.06 2.28
C SER A 194 12.84 -9.14 1.19
N GLU A 195 12.44 -9.55 0.00
CA GLU A 195 13.20 -9.18 -1.19
C GLU A 195 12.79 -7.76 -1.59
N SER A 196 13.80 -6.92 -1.72
CA SER A 196 13.64 -5.58 -2.27
C SER A 196 13.68 -5.66 -3.81
N ARG A 197 13.19 -4.62 -4.47
CA ARG A 197 13.47 -4.44 -5.90
C ARG A 197 14.96 -4.38 -6.11
N GLU A 198 15.43 -4.97 -7.20
CA GLU A 198 16.83 -4.92 -7.63
C GLU A 198 17.06 -3.62 -8.43
N ALA A 199 18.26 -3.07 -8.32
CA ALA A 199 18.72 -2.01 -9.21
C ALA A 199 18.97 -2.57 -10.62
N PHE A 200 18.86 -1.73 -11.63
CA PHE A 200 19.32 -2.07 -12.98
C PHE A 200 20.86 -1.98 -13.05
N SER A 201 21.48 -2.93 -13.74
CA SER A 201 22.90 -2.85 -14.08
C SER A 201 23.15 -1.86 -15.23
N GLU A 202 24.41 -1.52 -15.48
CA GLU A 202 24.79 -0.65 -16.61
C GLU A 202 24.37 -1.24 -17.96
N ASP A 203 24.59 -2.55 -18.15
CA ASP A 203 24.15 -3.24 -19.36
C ASP A 203 22.63 -3.19 -19.53
N GLU A 204 21.89 -3.43 -18.46
CA GLU A 204 20.42 -3.36 -18.50
C GLU A 204 19.92 -1.93 -18.78
N LEU A 205 20.57 -0.90 -18.23
CA LEU A 205 20.26 0.50 -18.54
C LEU A 205 20.53 0.83 -20.01
N THR A 206 21.62 0.30 -20.55
CA THR A 206 21.96 0.44 -21.98
C THR A 206 20.89 -0.24 -22.85
N ILE A 207 20.51 -1.47 -22.54
CA ILE A 207 19.45 -2.19 -23.26
C ILE A 207 18.12 -1.43 -23.16
N ILE A 208 17.76 -0.94 -21.96
CA ILE A 208 16.53 -0.15 -21.76
C ILE A 208 16.58 1.09 -22.66
N ARG A 209 17.65 1.89 -22.61
CA ARG A 209 17.82 3.12 -23.40
C ARG A 209 17.62 2.86 -24.90
N ASP A 210 18.25 1.82 -25.42
CA ASP A 210 18.26 1.51 -26.85
C ASP A 210 16.90 0.97 -27.35
N ASN A 211 16.02 0.50 -26.46
CA ASN A 211 14.70 -0.05 -26.79
C ASN A 211 13.53 0.86 -26.36
N LEU A 212 13.77 2.05 -25.81
CA LEU A 212 12.70 2.95 -25.37
C LEU A 212 11.77 3.33 -26.52
N ASP A 213 10.47 3.16 -26.30
CA ASP A 213 9.40 3.61 -27.19
C ASP A 213 8.73 4.90 -26.65
N ASP A 214 7.78 5.45 -27.40
CA ASP A 214 7.10 6.71 -27.04
C ASP A 214 6.37 6.64 -25.70
N PHE A 215 5.91 5.45 -25.28
CA PHE A 215 5.26 5.27 -24.01
C PHE A 215 6.26 5.14 -22.85
N THR A 216 7.32 4.39 -23.03
CA THR A 216 8.27 4.06 -21.95
C THR A 216 9.37 5.10 -21.78
N ARG A 217 9.77 5.78 -22.86
CA ARG A 217 10.81 6.81 -22.85
C ARG A 217 10.59 7.89 -21.79
N PRO A 218 9.43 8.59 -21.74
CA PRO A 218 9.24 9.64 -20.74
C PRO A 218 9.24 9.10 -19.33
N LEU A 219 8.69 7.89 -19.09
CA LEU A 219 8.65 7.29 -17.78
C LEU A 219 10.04 6.96 -17.26
N PHE A 220 10.87 6.26 -18.05
CA PHE A 220 12.21 5.87 -17.64
C PHE A 220 13.15 7.08 -17.52
N THR A 221 13.09 8.02 -18.46
CA THR A 221 13.91 9.24 -18.43
C THR A 221 13.66 10.05 -17.15
N ILE A 222 12.39 10.29 -16.81
CA ILE A 222 12.07 11.04 -15.60
C ILE A 222 12.36 10.19 -14.35
N ALA A 223 12.05 8.86 -14.36
CA ALA A 223 12.25 7.99 -13.21
C ALA A 223 13.72 7.89 -12.78
N ILE A 224 14.63 7.72 -13.75
CA ILE A 224 16.06 7.54 -13.44
C ILE A 224 16.70 8.86 -12.99
N ALA A 225 16.28 9.99 -13.60
CA ALA A 225 16.84 11.29 -13.28
C ALA A 225 16.32 11.89 -11.96
N THR A 226 15.09 11.52 -11.53
CA THR A 226 14.45 12.12 -10.36
C THR A 226 14.24 11.15 -9.20
N ALA A 227 14.35 9.86 -9.44
CA ALA A 227 13.97 8.80 -8.51
C ALA A 227 12.51 8.88 -8.01
N LEU A 228 11.60 9.58 -8.71
CA LEU A 228 10.19 9.67 -8.39
C LEU A 228 9.51 8.29 -8.53
N ARG A 229 8.40 8.10 -7.83
CA ARG A 229 7.58 6.88 -7.97
C ARG A 229 6.71 6.97 -9.21
N GLU A 230 6.35 5.83 -9.80
CA GLU A 230 5.47 5.73 -10.98
C GLU A 230 4.27 6.68 -10.91
N GLY A 231 3.53 6.66 -9.81
CA GLY A 231 2.36 7.54 -9.66
C GLY A 231 2.70 9.02 -9.57
N ASP A 232 3.87 9.37 -9.02
CA ASP A 232 4.34 10.76 -8.95
C ASP A 232 4.82 11.25 -10.32
N ILE A 233 5.40 10.37 -11.14
CA ILE A 233 5.82 10.67 -12.52
C ILE A 233 4.60 10.82 -13.43
N CYS A 234 3.69 9.83 -13.42
CA CYS A 234 2.50 9.87 -14.27
C CYS A 234 1.62 11.11 -14.01
N THR A 235 1.59 11.58 -12.77
CA THR A 235 0.79 12.74 -12.36
C THR A 235 1.62 14.00 -12.10
N LEU A 236 2.80 14.10 -12.71
CA LEU A 236 3.64 15.30 -12.62
C LEU A 236 2.99 16.43 -13.41
N LYS A 237 2.88 17.61 -12.79
CA LYS A 237 2.28 18.79 -13.40
C LYS A 237 3.34 19.80 -13.81
N TRP A 238 3.06 20.60 -14.85
CA TRP A 238 3.93 21.71 -15.25
C TRP A 238 4.12 22.73 -14.13
N SER A 239 3.10 22.95 -13.29
CA SER A 239 3.21 23.84 -12.12
C SER A 239 4.18 23.33 -11.04
N GLU A 240 4.61 22.07 -11.11
CA GLU A 240 5.59 21.46 -10.21
C GLU A 240 7.02 21.52 -10.78
N ILE A 241 7.19 22.08 -12.00
CA ILE A 241 8.49 22.29 -12.68
C ILE A 241 8.85 23.76 -12.60
N ASP A 242 9.92 24.09 -11.92
CA ASP A 242 10.48 25.42 -11.84
C ASP A 242 11.74 25.52 -12.72
N PHE A 243 11.58 25.90 -13.98
CA PHE A 243 12.69 26.06 -14.92
C PHE A 243 13.64 27.23 -14.59
N LYS A 244 13.19 28.21 -13.75
CA LYS A 244 14.05 29.32 -13.33
C LYS A 244 15.05 28.89 -12.26
N ARG A 245 14.64 27.96 -11.40
CA ARG A 245 15.47 27.43 -10.31
C ARG A 245 16.05 26.05 -10.64
N ASP A 246 15.67 25.48 -11.79
CA ASP A 246 15.97 24.10 -12.19
C ASP A 246 15.58 23.08 -11.12
N LEU A 247 14.30 23.06 -10.75
CA LEU A 247 13.75 22.22 -9.71
C LEU A 247 12.44 21.54 -10.11
N VAL A 248 12.30 20.28 -9.72
CA VAL A 248 10.99 19.65 -9.55
C VAL A 248 10.59 19.82 -8.09
N VAL A 249 9.50 20.54 -7.84
CA VAL A 249 8.94 20.79 -6.50
C VAL A 249 7.64 20.00 -6.38
N LYS A 250 7.68 18.83 -5.75
CA LYS A 250 6.55 17.92 -5.75
C LYS A 250 6.12 17.47 -4.36
N ARG A 251 4.79 17.49 -4.13
CA ARG A 251 4.20 16.81 -2.98
C ARG A 251 3.96 15.35 -3.33
N MET A 252 4.73 14.47 -2.70
CA MET A 252 4.67 13.02 -2.93
C MET A 252 3.30 12.44 -2.57
N ARG A 253 2.63 11.76 -3.51
CA ARG A 253 1.27 11.21 -3.34
C ARG A 253 1.17 10.22 -2.17
N LYS A 254 2.16 9.35 -2.01
CA LYS A 254 2.13 8.29 -1.00
C LYS A 254 2.41 8.80 0.42
N THR A 255 3.33 9.75 0.57
CA THR A 255 3.81 10.19 1.89
C THR A 255 3.29 11.57 2.28
N GLY A 256 2.88 12.39 1.32
CA GLY A 256 2.48 13.78 1.52
C GLY A 256 3.65 14.74 1.75
N ASN A 257 4.90 14.26 1.69
CA ASN A 257 6.08 15.09 1.87
C ASN A 257 6.35 15.93 0.62
N MET A 258 6.86 17.15 0.83
CA MET A 258 7.42 17.94 -0.25
C MET A 258 8.86 17.49 -0.51
N VAL A 259 9.21 17.37 -1.78
CA VAL A 259 10.58 17.15 -2.24
C VAL A 259 10.97 18.21 -3.25
N GLU A 260 12.23 18.62 -3.21
CA GLU A 260 12.85 19.49 -4.20
C GLU A 260 13.97 18.71 -4.88
N ILE A 261 13.80 18.42 -6.14
CA ILE A 261 14.71 17.59 -6.92
C ILE A 261 15.38 18.48 -7.97
N PRO A 262 16.70 18.63 -7.98
CA PRO A 262 17.40 19.38 -9.00
C PRO A 262 17.18 18.77 -10.40
N ILE A 263 16.87 19.64 -11.36
CA ILE A 263 16.76 19.27 -12.77
C ILE A 263 18.16 19.42 -13.38
N MET A 264 18.74 18.28 -13.78
CA MET A 264 20.02 18.27 -14.47
C MET A 264 19.82 18.64 -15.97
N PRO A 265 20.86 19.15 -16.66
CA PRO A 265 20.73 19.63 -18.05
C PRO A 265 20.05 18.64 -18.98
N PRO A 266 20.36 17.32 -18.99
CA PRO A 266 19.67 16.37 -19.87
C PRO A 266 18.16 16.28 -19.62
N LEU A 267 17.75 16.25 -18.35
CA LEU A 267 16.34 16.22 -17.99
C LEU A 267 15.65 17.54 -18.35
N ARG A 268 16.33 18.68 -18.14
CA ARG A 268 15.80 20.00 -18.50
C ARG A 268 15.45 20.09 -19.99
N PHE A 269 16.42 19.69 -20.83
CA PHE A 269 16.20 19.66 -22.26
C PHE A 269 15.01 18.78 -22.65
N TYR A 270 14.95 17.58 -22.10
CA TYR A 270 13.84 16.67 -22.37
C TYR A 270 12.48 17.21 -21.93
N LEU A 271 12.42 17.86 -20.77
CA LEU A 271 11.18 18.50 -20.27
C LEU A 271 10.75 19.68 -21.16
N LEU A 272 11.68 20.45 -21.70
CA LEU A 272 11.36 21.53 -22.65
C LEU A 272 10.78 20.99 -23.96
N GLN A 273 11.31 19.86 -24.48
CA GLN A 273 10.71 19.19 -25.65
C GLN A 273 9.28 18.75 -25.35
N LEU A 274 9.06 18.08 -24.23
CA LEU A 274 7.71 17.64 -23.82
C LEU A 274 6.75 18.82 -23.62
N GLN A 275 7.22 19.98 -23.20
CA GLN A 275 6.39 21.17 -23.01
C GLN A 275 5.83 21.68 -24.32
N THR A 276 6.62 21.60 -25.40
CA THR A 276 6.17 21.96 -26.74
C THR A 276 5.04 21.05 -27.23
N ASP A 277 5.14 19.74 -26.91
CA ASP A 277 4.20 18.73 -27.37
C ASP A 277 2.91 18.66 -26.52
N SER A 278 2.93 19.18 -25.29
CA SER A 278 1.83 19.07 -24.31
C SER A 278 1.38 20.42 -23.74
N ALA A 279 1.52 21.53 -24.49
CA ALA A 279 1.29 22.90 -24.03
C ALA A 279 -0.12 23.16 -23.44
N GLU A 280 -1.13 22.42 -23.85
CA GLU A 280 -2.53 22.58 -23.37
C GLU A 280 -2.87 21.76 -22.13
N SER A 281 -2.00 20.86 -21.69
CA SER A 281 -2.26 19.98 -20.55
C SER A 281 -1.64 20.51 -19.26
N GLU A 282 -2.34 20.31 -18.13
CA GLU A 282 -1.73 20.56 -16.82
C GLU A 282 -0.63 19.56 -16.48
N TYR A 283 -0.68 18.35 -17.07
CA TYR A 283 0.27 17.26 -16.81
C TYR A 283 1.42 17.26 -17.81
N VAL A 284 2.62 16.96 -17.32
CA VAL A 284 3.81 16.77 -18.16
C VAL A 284 3.62 15.58 -19.10
N LEU A 285 2.92 14.54 -18.66
CA LEU A 285 2.65 13.32 -19.41
C LEU A 285 1.13 13.04 -19.47
N PRO A 286 0.36 13.73 -20.34
CA PRO A 286 -1.11 13.65 -20.33
C PRO A 286 -1.67 12.24 -20.49
N GLN A 287 -1.15 11.45 -21.44
CA GLN A 287 -1.60 10.08 -21.70
C GLN A 287 -1.32 9.14 -20.51
N HIS A 288 -0.16 9.32 -19.86
CA HIS A 288 0.19 8.52 -18.68
C HIS A 288 -0.63 8.92 -17.46
N ALA A 289 -0.94 10.22 -17.32
CA ALA A 289 -1.80 10.73 -16.25
C ALA A 289 -3.20 10.14 -16.37
N ASP A 290 -3.81 10.22 -17.55
CA ASP A 290 -5.13 9.64 -17.81
C ASP A 290 -5.14 8.14 -17.52
N MET A 291 -4.19 7.38 -18.09
CA MET A 291 -4.10 5.95 -17.85
C MET A 291 -3.91 5.62 -16.38
N TYR A 292 -3.02 6.33 -15.67
CA TYR A 292 -2.71 6.04 -14.27
C TYR A 292 -3.90 6.34 -13.34
N LEU A 293 -4.60 7.44 -13.58
CA LEU A 293 -5.75 7.84 -12.78
C LEU A 293 -6.95 6.89 -12.96
N ASN A 294 -7.16 6.40 -14.17
CA ASN A 294 -8.24 5.47 -14.49
C ASN A 294 -7.87 4.02 -14.18
N ASN A 295 -6.64 3.59 -14.51
CA ASN A 295 -6.14 2.23 -14.31
C ASN A 295 -4.62 2.22 -14.11
N SER A 296 -4.17 2.46 -12.88
CA SER A 296 -2.74 2.45 -12.56
C SER A 296 -2.03 1.13 -12.89
N SER A 297 -2.75 -0.01 -12.80
CA SER A 297 -2.19 -1.32 -13.17
C SER A 297 -1.86 -1.43 -14.65
N GLY A 298 -2.52 -0.66 -15.52
CA GLY A 298 -2.24 -0.63 -16.95
C GLY A 298 -0.86 -0.07 -17.28
N VAL A 299 -0.42 0.96 -16.55
CA VAL A 299 0.93 1.54 -16.70
C VAL A 299 1.97 0.49 -16.29
N SER A 300 1.86 -0.04 -15.08
CA SER A 300 2.78 -1.08 -14.57
C SER A 300 2.82 -2.32 -15.47
N TYR A 301 1.68 -2.72 -16.06
CA TYR A 301 1.62 -3.83 -17.01
C TYR A 301 2.42 -3.54 -18.29
N ARG A 302 2.28 -2.35 -18.89
CA ARG A 302 3.03 -1.96 -20.10
C ARG A 302 4.52 -1.90 -19.82
N ILE A 303 4.93 -1.36 -18.66
CA ILE A 303 6.34 -1.35 -18.25
C ILE A 303 6.88 -2.76 -18.12
N LYS A 304 6.11 -3.66 -17.51
CA LYS A 304 6.48 -5.08 -17.42
C LYS A 304 6.65 -5.72 -18.81
N GLN A 305 5.69 -5.51 -19.72
CA GLN A 305 5.77 -6.04 -21.07
C GLN A 305 6.99 -5.48 -21.85
N PHE A 306 7.30 -4.20 -21.67
CA PHE A 306 8.49 -3.59 -22.24
C PHE A 306 9.76 -4.26 -21.73
N LEU A 307 9.93 -4.39 -20.42
CA LEU A 307 11.11 -5.01 -19.82
C LEU A 307 11.28 -6.48 -20.24
N GLU A 308 10.20 -7.27 -20.23
CA GLU A 308 10.26 -8.70 -20.54
C GLU A 308 10.38 -8.97 -22.05
N ASN A 309 9.59 -8.28 -22.88
CA ASN A 309 9.47 -8.64 -24.30
C ASN A 309 10.40 -7.81 -25.21
N LYS A 310 10.73 -6.57 -24.85
CA LYS A 310 11.60 -5.71 -25.65
C LYS A 310 13.05 -5.74 -25.15
N CYS A 311 13.22 -5.64 -23.83
CA CYS A 311 14.55 -5.60 -23.23
C CYS A 311 15.06 -7.00 -22.83
N HIS A 312 14.21 -8.03 -22.81
CA HIS A 312 14.53 -9.37 -22.32
C HIS A 312 15.07 -9.39 -20.89
N ILE A 313 14.62 -8.44 -20.06
CA ILE A 313 14.98 -8.32 -18.65
C ILE A 313 13.94 -9.04 -17.80
N ALA A 314 14.35 -10.01 -16.99
CA ALA A 314 13.47 -10.74 -16.10
C ALA A 314 12.91 -9.81 -15.00
N THR A 315 11.59 -9.61 -14.98
CA THR A 315 10.92 -8.76 -13.97
C THR A 315 10.56 -9.51 -12.69
N THR A 316 10.60 -10.84 -12.73
CA THR A 316 10.22 -11.71 -11.62
C THR A 316 11.28 -12.77 -11.36
N LYS A 317 11.44 -13.16 -10.09
CA LYS A 317 12.36 -14.21 -9.64
C LYS A 317 11.58 -15.23 -8.83
N LYS A 318 11.76 -16.51 -9.14
CA LYS A 318 11.20 -17.59 -8.32
C LYS A 318 12.13 -17.86 -7.15
N LEU A 319 11.58 -17.79 -5.95
CA LEU A 319 12.30 -18.11 -4.73
C LEU A 319 11.98 -19.52 -4.28
N GLU A 320 12.99 -20.16 -3.68
CA GLU A 320 12.82 -21.46 -3.06
C GLU A 320 11.77 -21.39 -1.93
N GLY A 321 10.87 -22.37 -1.88
CA GLY A 321 9.78 -22.40 -0.90
C GLY A 321 8.60 -21.47 -1.17
N ARG A 322 8.56 -20.70 -2.28
CA ARG A 322 7.44 -19.84 -2.65
C ARG A 322 6.70 -20.34 -3.89
N SER A 323 5.39 -20.42 -3.81
CA SER A 323 4.53 -20.81 -4.94
C SER A 323 4.50 -19.74 -6.05
N ARG A 324 4.65 -18.45 -5.71
CA ARG A 324 4.64 -17.32 -6.65
C ARG A 324 6.02 -16.70 -6.77
N ALA A 325 6.41 -16.40 -8.02
CA ALA A 325 7.55 -15.56 -8.31
C ALA A 325 7.34 -14.15 -7.70
N VAL A 326 8.41 -13.57 -7.17
CA VAL A 326 8.42 -12.21 -6.63
C VAL A 326 8.84 -11.24 -7.71
N SER A 327 8.22 -10.06 -7.75
CA SER A 327 8.62 -9.00 -8.66
C SER A 327 9.90 -8.35 -8.15
N VAL A 328 10.94 -8.38 -8.97
CA VAL A 328 12.27 -7.84 -8.64
C VAL A 328 12.62 -6.61 -9.46
N LYS A 329 12.07 -6.46 -10.67
CA LYS A 329 12.31 -5.29 -11.53
C LYS A 329 11.01 -4.71 -12.08
N ASP A 330 10.88 -3.41 -11.99
CA ASP A 330 9.80 -2.58 -12.52
C ASP A 330 10.29 -1.12 -12.62
N LEU A 331 9.41 -0.15 -12.89
CA LEU A 331 9.81 1.27 -12.92
C LEU A 331 10.38 1.74 -11.56
N HIS A 332 9.92 1.15 -10.45
CA HIS A 332 10.45 1.48 -9.13
C HIS A 332 11.92 1.08 -8.96
N SER A 333 12.40 0.14 -9.78
CA SER A 333 13.82 -0.22 -9.85
C SER A 333 14.70 0.95 -10.28
N CYS A 334 14.21 1.90 -11.09
CA CYS A 334 14.94 3.14 -11.40
C CYS A 334 15.32 3.91 -10.12
N ARG A 335 14.41 3.95 -9.15
CA ARG A 335 14.68 4.58 -7.86
C ARG A 335 15.70 3.80 -7.03
N HIS A 336 15.65 2.46 -7.06
CA HIS A 336 16.67 1.62 -6.44
C HIS A 336 18.02 1.80 -7.13
N THR A 337 18.04 1.90 -8.46
CA THR A 337 19.23 2.21 -9.28
C THR A 337 19.81 3.56 -8.90
N PHE A 338 18.99 4.61 -8.81
CA PHE A 338 19.44 5.92 -8.36
C PHE A 338 20.11 5.85 -6.98
N CYS A 339 19.48 5.18 -6.01
CA CYS A 339 20.04 5.04 -4.66
C CYS A 339 21.32 4.21 -4.64
N TYR A 340 21.38 3.12 -5.44
CA TYR A 340 22.54 2.24 -5.54
C TYR A 340 23.76 2.98 -6.09
N TYR A 341 23.62 3.62 -7.25
CA TYR A 341 24.72 4.37 -7.85
C TYR A 341 25.10 5.62 -7.07
N ALA A 342 24.11 6.32 -6.51
CA ALA A 342 24.40 7.42 -5.60
C ALA A 342 25.30 7.00 -4.42
N GLY A 343 25.02 5.83 -3.84
CA GLY A 343 25.87 5.24 -2.81
C GLY A 343 27.25 4.82 -3.33
N LEU A 344 27.30 4.20 -4.51
CA LEU A 344 28.55 3.75 -5.16
C LEU A 344 29.48 4.95 -5.45
N TYR A 345 28.91 6.07 -5.89
CA TYR A 345 29.64 7.31 -6.18
C TYR A 345 29.78 8.25 -4.97
N GLY A 346 29.52 7.76 -3.76
CA GLY A 346 29.81 8.47 -2.51
C GLY A 346 28.87 9.63 -2.20
N ILE A 347 27.69 9.72 -2.83
CA ILE A 347 26.70 10.77 -2.48
C ILE A 347 26.20 10.53 -1.07
N PRO A 348 26.28 11.52 -0.17
CA PRO A 348 25.85 11.37 1.20
C PRO A 348 24.39 10.89 1.32
N LEU A 349 24.14 9.91 2.19
CA LEU A 349 22.81 9.31 2.37
C LEU A 349 21.72 10.34 2.68
N SER A 350 22.07 11.39 3.44
CA SER A 350 21.15 12.49 3.75
C SER A 350 20.68 13.25 2.49
N ILE A 351 21.58 13.43 1.52
CA ILE A 351 21.27 14.05 0.22
C ILE A 351 20.36 13.13 -0.58
N VAL A 352 20.73 11.85 -0.72
CA VAL A 352 19.90 10.86 -1.41
C VAL A 352 18.51 10.81 -0.79
N GLN A 353 18.39 10.74 0.53
CA GLN A 353 17.11 10.70 1.23
C GLN A 353 16.27 11.95 0.98
N SER A 354 16.87 13.12 0.91
CA SER A 354 16.15 14.38 0.65
C SER A 354 15.61 14.45 -0.79
N ILE A 355 16.35 13.90 -1.76
CA ILE A 355 15.94 13.82 -3.16
C ILE A 355 14.80 12.80 -3.32
N VAL A 356 15.00 11.58 -2.82
CA VAL A 356 14.02 10.50 -2.97
C VAL A 356 12.83 10.63 -2.02
N GLY A 357 12.88 11.47 -0.99
CA GLY A 357 11.81 11.63 0.00
C GLY A 357 11.55 10.33 0.79
N HIS A 358 12.60 9.55 1.10
CA HIS A 358 12.51 8.43 2.03
C HIS A 358 12.48 8.95 3.45
N MET A 359 11.50 8.50 4.23
CA MET A 359 11.48 8.75 5.67
C MET A 359 11.56 7.43 6.41
N THR A 360 12.71 7.15 6.99
CA THR A 360 12.76 6.45 8.28
C THR A 360 12.77 7.54 9.36
N PRO A 361 11.91 7.44 10.40
CA PRO A 361 11.39 8.63 11.08
C PRO A 361 12.38 9.44 11.91
N GLU A 362 13.48 8.91 12.38
CA GLU A 362 14.22 9.58 13.44
C GLU A 362 15.61 10.11 13.06
N MET A 363 16.38 9.38 12.28
CA MET A 363 17.71 9.84 11.85
C MET A 363 17.66 10.79 10.65
N THR A 364 16.67 10.65 9.80
CA THR A 364 16.56 11.39 8.53
C THR A 364 16.06 12.82 8.74
N LYS A 365 15.15 13.05 9.69
CA LYS A 365 14.64 14.41 10.00
C LYS A 365 15.75 15.41 10.34
N HIS A 366 16.78 14.96 11.03
CA HIS A 366 17.87 15.81 11.47
C HIS A 366 18.83 16.19 10.33
N TYR A 367 19.08 15.28 9.40
CA TYR A 367 20.02 15.50 8.30
C TYR A 367 19.37 16.05 7.03
N SER A 368 18.14 15.68 6.70
CA SER A 368 17.45 16.19 5.51
C SER A 368 17.09 17.67 5.58
N ALA A 369 16.89 18.20 6.78
CA ALA A 369 16.61 19.62 6.99
C ALA A 369 17.81 20.54 6.64
N HIS A 370 19.03 19.99 6.63
CA HIS A 370 20.27 20.75 6.42
C HIS A 370 20.92 20.58 5.04
N ALA A 371 20.40 19.64 4.20
CA ALA A 371 20.93 19.49 2.86
C ALA A 371 20.51 20.69 1.97
N SER A 372 21.44 21.61 1.72
CA SER A 372 21.20 22.75 0.84
C SER A 372 20.97 22.33 -0.61
N LEU A 373 20.26 23.16 -1.37
CA LEU A 373 20.01 22.93 -2.78
C LEU A 373 21.31 22.83 -3.59
N SER A 374 22.30 23.67 -3.26
CA SER A 374 23.61 23.64 -3.89
C SER A 374 24.33 22.31 -3.67
N ALA A 375 24.27 21.75 -2.46
CA ALA A 375 24.84 20.43 -2.17
C ALA A 375 24.12 19.31 -2.93
N LYS A 376 22.80 19.39 -3.09
CA LYS A 376 22.06 18.41 -3.93
C LYS A 376 22.50 18.46 -5.39
N ARG A 377 22.63 19.66 -5.97
CA ARG A 377 23.07 19.85 -7.36
C ARG A 377 24.50 19.32 -7.57
N GLU A 378 25.42 19.68 -6.72
CA GLU A 378 26.81 19.25 -6.82
C GLU A 378 26.93 17.74 -6.75
N GLN A 379 26.21 17.09 -5.84
CA GLN A 379 26.25 15.64 -5.72
C GLN A 379 25.57 14.93 -6.88
N MET A 380 24.48 15.47 -7.45
CA MET A 380 23.84 14.89 -8.63
C MET A 380 24.71 14.94 -9.88
N ARG A 381 25.62 15.90 -10.01
CA ARG A 381 26.60 15.96 -11.10
C ARG A 381 27.59 14.80 -11.11
N GLN A 382 27.74 14.10 -9.98
CA GLN A 382 28.61 12.94 -9.84
C GLN A 382 27.94 11.64 -10.36
N LEU A 383 26.67 11.68 -10.75
CA LEU A 383 26.00 10.51 -11.31
C LEU A 383 26.53 10.24 -12.72
N PRO A 384 26.79 8.96 -13.06
CA PRO A 384 27.37 8.63 -14.36
C PRO A 384 26.42 8.89 -15.52
N GLU A 385 26.97 9.26 -16.66
CA GLU A 385 26.22 9.62 -17.88
C GLU A 385 25.33 8.46 -18.38
N PHE A 386 25.69 7.20 -18.15
CA PHE A 386 24.86 6.07 -18.58
C PHE A 386 23.48 6.03 -17.90
N MET A 387 23.28 6.75 -16.78
CA MET A 387 21.97 6.92 -16.16
C MET A 387 21.06 7.88 -16.94
N MET A 388 21.59 8.62 -17.90
CA MET A 388 20.82 9.55 -18.72
C MET A 388 20.21 8.80 -19.92
N LEU A 389 18.97 8.37 -19.80
CA LEU A 389 18.26 7.58 -20.81
C LEU A 389 17.63 8.42 -21.94
N SER A 390 18.01 9.70 -22.06
CA SER A 390 17.45 10.62 -23.08
C SER A 390 17.88 10.26 -24.50
N GLY A 391 18.88 9.40 -24.68
CA GLY A 391 19.43 9.03 -26.01
C GLY A 391 20.28 10.14 -26.66
N MET A 392 20.58 11.21 -25.92
CA MET A 392 21.43 12.30 -26.37
C MET A 392 22.87 12.07 -25.87
N GLU A 393 23.85 12.25 -26.74
CA GLU A 393 25.25 12.25 -26.35
C GLU A 393 25.60 13.55 -25.60
N SER A 394 26.64 13.52 -24.74
CA SER A 394 27.08 14.69 -23.96
C SER A 394 27.41 15.90 -24.86
N ARG A 395 27.85 15.67 -26.09
CA ARG A 395 28.12 16.69 -27.09
C ARG A 395 26.88 17.49 -27.51
N ASP A 396 25.73 16.84 -27.52
CA ASP A 396 24.45 17.45 -27.89
C ASP A 396 23.96 18.42 -26.80
N PHE A 397 24.27 18.13 -25.54
CA PHE A 397 23.93 19.02 -24.43
C PHE A 397 24.78 20.28 -24.41
N GLU A 398 26.10 20.14 -24.62
CA GLU A 398 26.99 21.30 -24.72
C GLU A 398 26.61 22.21 -25.88
N ALA A 399 26.18 21.63 -27.01
CA ALA A 399 25.71 22.41 -28.16
C ALA A 399 24.42 23.14 -27.82
N ALA A 400 23.45 22.49 -27.19
CA ALA A 400 22.18 23.08 -26.79
C ALA A 400 22.35 24.16 -25.72
N GLU A 401 23.22 23.94 -24.70
CA GLU A 401 23.54 24.98 -23.72
C GLU A 401 24.22 26.20 -24.34
N ARG A 402 25.11 25.98 -25.32
CA ARG A 402 25.74 27.11 -26.07
C ARG A 402 24.71 27.91 -26.89
N GLU A 403 23.78 27.23 -27.53
CA GLU A 403 22.71 27.89 -28.29
C GLU A 403 21.79 28.70 -27.34
N GLU A 404 21.42 28.15 -26.19
CA GLU A 404 20.60 28.83 -25.19
C GLU A 404 21.35 30.03 -24.57
N LEU A 405 22.64 29.87 -24.25
CA LEU A 405 23.48 30.97 -23.80
C LEU A 405 23.62 32.08 -24.86
N GLN A 406 23.80 31.72 -26.15
CA GLN A 406 23.83 32.68 -27.22
C GLN A 406 22.51 33.43 -27.40
N ALA A 407 21.38 32.71 -27.30
CA ALA A 407 20.06 33.32 -27.36
C ALA A 407 19.83 34.28 -26.18
N LEU A 408 20.18 33.87 -24.96
CA LEU A 408 20.13 34.73 -23.77
C LEU A 408 21.01 35.98 -23.88
N ILE A 409 22.26 35.79 -24.30
CA ILE A 409 23.20 36.93 -24.52
C ILE A 409 22.67 37.89 -25.55
N SER A 410 22.02 37.40 -26.62
CA SER A 410 21.45 38.25 -27.67
C SER A 410 20.26 39.09 -27.18
N THR A 411 19.59 38.68 -26.11
CA THR A 411 18.46 39.43 -25.53
C THR A 411 18.88 40.44 -24.44
N LEU A 412 20.14 40.35 -23.94
CA LEU A 412 20.64 41.21 -22.90
C LEU A 412 21.14 42.59 -23.48
N PRO A 413 20.94 43.69 -22.75
CA PRO A 413 21.58 44.95 -23.09
C PRO A 413 23.10 44.82 -23.14
N ILE A 414 23.73 45.46 -24.14
CA ILE A 414 25.18 45.32 -24.38
C ILE A 414 26.04 45.69 -23.18
N GLU A 415 25.55 46.62 -22.34
CA GLU A 415 26.22 47.04 -21.13
C GLU A 415 26.31 45.90 -20.09
N LYS A 416 25.23 45.10 -20.01
CA LYS A 416 25.17 43.95 -19.09
C LYS A 416 26.03 42.80 -19.56
N VAL A 417 26.15 42.59 -20.88
CA VAL A 417 27.06 41.61 -21.49
C VAL A 417 28.52 42.00 -21.21
N ARG A 418 28.86 43.31 -21.29
CA ARG A 418 30.20 43.81 -20.98
C ARG A 418 30.56 43.62 -19.49
N GLN A 419 29.61 43.84 -18.61
CA GLN A 419 29.78 43.61 -17.17
C GLN A 419 30.07 42.14 -16.88
N LEU A 420 29.29 41.20 -17.44
CA LEU A 420 29.50 39.75 -17.27
C LEU A 420 30.85 39.32 -17.85
N LEU A 421 31.30 39.89 -18.97
CA LEU A 421 32.62 39.60 -19.55
C LEU A 421 33.78 40.16 -18.68
N GLN A 422 33.56 41.20 -17.88
CA GLN A 422 34.55 41.70 -16.92
C GLN A 422 34.61 40.84 -15.63
N GLU A 423 33.49 40.25 -15.21
CA GLU A 423 33.43 39.37 -14.03
C GLU A 423 34.01 37.97 -14.33
N LEU A 424 34.08 37.57 -15.63
CA LEU A 424 34.63 36.29 -16.06
C LEU A 424 36.13 36.37 -16.44
N ARG A 425 36.75 37.55 -16.46
CA ARG A 425 38.19 37.78 -16.66
C ARG A 425 38.90 37.98 -15.30
#